data_43bd58885dd52c2063aeefd0a1090e89
#
_entry.id   43bd58885dd52c2063aeefd0a1090e89
#
_cell.length_a   1.000
_cell.length_b   1.000
_cell.length_c   1.000
_cell.angle_alpha   90.00
_cell.angle_beta   90.00
_cell.angle_gamma   90.00
#
_symmetry.space_group_name_H-M   'P 1'
#
loop_
_entity.id
_entity.type
_entity.pdbx_description
1 polymer ?
#
loop_
_entity_poly.entity_id
_entity_poly.type
_entity_poly.pdbx_seq_one_letter_code
_entity_poly.pdbx_strand_id
1 'polypeptide(L)'
;MEKYNTYGDTDAVERRIDLAKNFRSHENILAATNFLFYQIMTEEAAELNYTEAESLIPGRIVEDAPEDWIGVDVELQLLDVSKDTLSASESDEDEGGDPENNERELDFIIQKIKEIHGAKKKVQNPDGTFRQIEWRDFAILRRSLAGWGTRAVEAMRQAGIPAVVNERDGYFEAQEIQLLLALLSIIDNPEQDLPMAAVLHSGLVGLDANELGALRLSGEGSLWSLIPTYAEEAQDERLLAFIGHMERWRTLSRRHGVTDLLWDIYESQDYVNYVGAMPNGLVRRANVLALYDRAKGYEASGFRGLFRFLRFVESLRDSNQDMPLANVVS
;
A
#
# COMPACT_ATOMS: atom_id res chain seq x y z
N MET A 1 -34.62 -9.87 -2.55
CA MET A 1 -34.32 -11.03 -1.68
C MET A 1 -35.55 -11.91 -1.37
N GLU A 2 -36.73 -11.41 -1.53
CA GLU A 2 -38.00 -12.15 -1.24
C GLU A 2 -38.41 -13.25 -2.24
N LYS A 3 -37.62 -13.43 -3.31
CA LYS A 3 -37.99 -14.32 -4.43
C LYS A 3 -37.84 -15.81 -4.12
N TYR A 4 -37.09 -16.19 -3.09
CA TYR A 4 -36.77 -17.58 -2.80
C TYR A 4 -37.11 -17.94 -1.35
N ASN A 5 -37.73 -19.10 -1.17
CA ASN A 5 -38.06 -19.62 0.16
C ASN A 5 -36.82 -20.11 0.92
N THR A 6 -36.83 -20.01 2.24
CA THR A 6 -35.78 -20.52 3.12
C THR A 6 -35.63 -22.03 3.04
N TYR A 7 -34.42 -22.52 3.35
CA TYR A 7 -34.12 -23.95 3.43
C TYR A 7 -35.03 -24.63 4.45
N GLY A 8 -35.80 -25.61 4.01
CA GLY A 8 -36.80 -26.30 4.85
C GLY A 8 -38.17 -26.43 4.17
N ASP A 9 -38.44 -25.62 3.16
CA ASP A 9 -39.60 -25.81 2.29
C ASP A 9 -39.26 -26.90 1.24
N THR A 10 -39.85 -28.07 1.39
CA THR A 10 -39.48 -29.29 0.65
C THR A 10 -39.87 -29.28 -0.81
N ASP A 11 -40.73 -28.37 -1.24
CA ASP A 11 -41.31 -28.38 -2.59
C ASP A 11 -40.71 -27.36 -3.55
N ALA A 12 -39.78 -26.48 -3.09
CA ALA A 12 -39.17 -25.47 -3.91
C ALA A 12 -37.89 -25.98 -4.60
N VAL A 13 -37.80 -25.79 -5.93
CA VAL A 13 -36.62 -26.12 -6.74
C VAL A 13 -35.47 -25.13 -6.49
N GLU A 14 -35.82 -23.87 -6.19
CA GLU A 14 -34.88 -22.80 -5.88
C GLU A 14 -35.00 -22.43 -4.39
N ARG A 15 -33.87 -22.38 -3.68
CA ARG A 15 -33.85 -22.18 -2.21
C ARG A 15 -32.84 -21.09 -1.83
N ARG A 16 -33.21 -20.34 -0.76
CA ARG A 16 -32.29 -19.44 -0.06
C ARG A 16 -31.68 -20.16 1.13
N ILE A 17 -30.36 -20.11 1.24
CA ILE A 17 -29.60 -20.61 2.40
C ILE A 17 -29.03 -19.41 3.13
N ASP A 18 -29.51 -19.18 4.33
CA ASP A 18 -29.02 -18.09 5.18
C ASP A 18 -27.86 -18.60 6.05
N LEU A 19 -26.67 -18.00 5.87
CA LEU A 19 -25.46 -18.31 6.63
C LEU A 19 -25.40 -17.42 7.87
N ALA A 20 -26.22 -17.72 8.88
CA ALA A 20 -26.35 -16.89 10.07
C ALA A 20 -25.23 -17.11 11.10
N LYS A 21 -24.60 -18.30 11.14
CA LYS A 21 -23.57 -18.62 12.14
C LYS A 21 -22.20 -18.09 11.74
N ASN A 22 -21.60 -17.30 12.64
CA ASN A 22 -20.24 -16.79 12.53
C ASN A 22 -19.29 -17.60 13.42
N PHE A 23 -18.33 -18.29 12.82
CA PHE A 23 -17.33 -19.11 13.51
C PHE A 23 -15.99 -18.39 13.72
N ARG A 24 -15.84 -17.16 13.21
CA ARG A 24 -14.60 -16.40 13.30
C ARG A 24 -14.55 -15.55 14.55
N SER A 25 -15.62 -14.84 14.86
CA SER A 25 -15.67 -13.84 15.93
C SER A 25 -16.25 -14.46 17.22
N HIS A 26 -15.80 -13.92 18.34
CA HIS A 26 -16.36 -14.25 19.64
C HIS A 26 -17.76 -13.65 19.80
N GLU A 27 -18.59 -14.26 20.68
CA GLU A 27 -19.96 -13.86 20.92
C GLU A 27 -20.13 -12.39 21.31
N ASN A 28 -19.25 -11.84 22.16
CA ASN A 28 -19.33 -10.44 22.61
C ASN A 28 -19.11 -9.45 21.45
N ILE A 29 -18.24 -9.79 20.48
CA ILE A 29 -18.04 -8.97 19.28
C ILE A 29 -19.30 -9.00 18.41
N LEU A 30 -19.91 -10.17 18.26
CA LEU A 30 -21.15 -10.32 17.50
C LEU A 30 -22.30 -9.58 18.18
N ALA A 31 -22.41 -9.68 19.52
CA ALA A 31 -23.39 -8.97 20.29
C ALA A 31 -23.26 -7.43 20.16
N ALA A 32 -22.03 -6.91 20.25
CA ALA A 32 -21.77 -5.49 20.03
C ALA A 32 -22.08 -5.05 18.61
N THR A 33 -21.75 -5.87 17.60
CA THR A 33 -22.07 -5.61 16.19
C THR A 33 -23.58 -5.58 15.99
N ASN A 34 -24.30 -6.59 16.50
CA ASN A 34 -25.75 -6.64 16.43
C ASN A 34 -26.38 -5.42 17.12
N PHE A 35 -25.89 -5.06 18.33
CA PHE A 35 -26.37 -3.89 19.05
C PHE A 35 -26.23 -2.60 18.21
N LEU A 36 -25.08 -2.39 17.58
CA LEU A 36 -24.89 -1.21 16.73
C LEU A 36 -25.81 -1.25 15.50
N PHE A 37 -25.93 -2.39 14.83
CA PHE A 37 -26.77 -2.51 13.64
C PHE A 37 -28.25 -2.33 13.93
N TYR A 38 -28.74 -2.78 15.09
CA TYR A 38 -30.12 -2.48 15.54
C TYR A 38 -30.39 -0.98 15.68
N GLN A 39 -29.34 -0.16 15.97
CA GLN A 39 -29.48 1.28 16.14
C GLN A 39 -29.40 2.04 14.81
N ILE A 40 -28.55 1.60 13.88
CA ILE A 40 -28.20 2.38 12.69
C ILE A 40 -28.81 1.85 11.38
N MET A 41 -29.14 0.55 11.31
CA MET A 41 -29.73 -0.05 10.10
C MET A 41 -31.25 -0.04 10.20
N THR A 42 -31.83 1.07 9.79
CA THR A 42 -33.28 1.26 9.67
C THR A 42 -33.69 1.31 8.20
N GLU A 43 -34.96 1.11 7.88
CA GLU A 43 -35.48 1.19 6.52
C GLU A 43 -35.16 2.55 5.86
N GLU A 44 -35.16 3.63 6.66
CA GLU A 44 -34.86 4.98 6.19
C GLU A 44 -33.36 5.18 5.88
N ALA A 45 -32.45 4.60 6.68
CA ALA A 45 -31.01 4.82 6.56
C ALA A 45 -30.31 3.76 5.69
N ALA A 46 -30.81 2.53 5.63
CA ALA A 46 -30.16 1.39 5.00
C ALA A 46 -31.07 0.59 4.04
N GLU A 47 -32.31 1.08 3.79
CA GLU A 47 -33.33 0.38 2.99
C GLU A 47 -33.66 -1.05 3.51
N LEU A 48 -33.27 -1.33 4.76
CA LEU A 48 -33.43 -2.61 5.43
C LEU A 48 -33.55 -2.40 6.93
N ASN A 49 -34.52 -3.02 7.56
CA ASN A 49 -34.61 -3.10 9.03
C ASN A 49 -33.78 -4.29 9.52
N TYR A 50 -32.78 -4.03 10.36
CA TYR A 50 -32.00 -5.09 10.98
C TYR A 50 -32.84 -5.74 12.12
N THR A 51 -33.16 -7.02 11.98
CA THR A 51 -33.99 -7.78 12.92
C THR A 51 -33.24 -9.03 13.42
N GLU A 52 -33.91 -9.85 14.24
CA GLU A 52 -33.35 -11.14 14.68
C GLU A 52 -33.01 -12.07 13.49
N ALA A 53 -33.70 -11.93 12.37
CA ALA A 53 -33.44 -12.75 11.18
C ALA A 53 -32.10 -12.44 10.51
N GLU A 54 -31.65 -11.19 10.62
CA GLU A 54 -30.36 -10.73 10.07
C GLU A 54 -29.23 -10.81 11.11
N SER A 55 -29.57 -11.04 12.39
CA SER A 55 -28.59 -11.01 13.47
C SER A 55 -27.52 -12.08 13.33
N LEU A 56 -26.28 -11.69 13.62
CA LEU A 56 -25.14 -12.60 13.65
C LEU A 56 -25.25 -13.53 14.85
N ILE A 57 -25.21 -14.83 14.59
CA ILE A 57 -25.30 -15.88 15.61
C ILE A 57 -23.90 -16.44 15.87
N PRO A 58 -23.45 -16.53 17.16
CA PRO A 58 -22.16 -17.13 17.46
C PRO A 58 -22.15 -18.63 17.09
N GLY A 59 -21.18 -19.02 16.31
CA GLY A 59 -20.91 -20.43 15.97
C GLY A 59 -19.73 -21.00 16.76
N ARG A 60 -18.96 -20.13 17.46
CA ARG A 60 -17.83 -20.50 18.29
C ARG A 60 -18.07 -20.00 19.71
N ILE A 61 -18.07 -20.92 20.65
CA ILE A 61 -18.15 -20.63 22.09
C ILE A 61 -16.78 -21.01 22.68
N VAL A 62 -16.24 -20.14 23.54
CA VAL A 62 -15.01 -20.40 24.27
C VAL A 62 -15.41 -20.85 25.66
N GLU A 63 -15.26 -22.16 25.91
CA GLU A 63 -15.46 -22.74 27.22
C GLU A 63 -14.12 -22.78 27.96
N ASP A 64 -14.14 -22.66 29.29
CA ASP A 64 -12.95 -22.77 30.18
C ASP A 64 -11.82 -21.79 29.87
N ALA A 65 -12.14 -20.53 29.52
CA ALA A 65 -11.14 -19.49 29.31
C ALA A 65 -10.38 -19.22 30.64
N PRO A 66 -9.02 -19.09 30.59
CA PRO A 66 -8.26 -18.73 31.76
C PRO A 66 -8.54 -17.29 32.20
N GLU A 67 -8.36 -16.98 33.51
CA GLU A 67 -8.61 -15.63 34.06
C GLU A 67 -7.76 -14.53 33.37
N ASP A 68 -6.58 -14.88 32.89
CA ASP A 68 -5.65 -13.98 32.18
C ASP A 68 -5.92 -13.93 30.66
N TRP A 69 -7.00 -14.57 30.19
CA TRP A 69 -7.40 -14.45 28.81
C TRP A 69 -7.81 -13.00 28.49
N ILE A 70 -7.41 -12.52 27.31
CA ILE A 70 -7.89 -11.24 26.82
C ILE A 70 -9.38 -11.40 26.53
N GLY A 71 -10.20 -10.96 27.49
CA GLY A 71 -11.66 -10.94 27.32
C GLY A 71 -11.99 -10.14 26.06
N VAL A 72 -12.96 -10.61 25.33
CA VAL A 72 -13.39 -9.97 24.07
C VAL A 72 -14.46 -8.93 24.33
N ASP A 73 -14.24 -8.09 25.31
CA ASP A 73 -15.10 -6.94 25.53
C ASP A 73 -14.81 -5.88 24.47
N VAL A 74 -15.87 -5.33 23.90
CA VAL A 74 -15.75 -4.24 22.94
C VAL A 74 -15.65 -2.94 23.72
N GLU A 75 -14.51 -2.26 23.62
CA GLU A 75 -14.27 -0.96 24.23
C GLU A 75 -14.48 0.16 23.21
N LEU A 76 -15.32 1.13 23.55
CA LEU A 76 -15.47 2.37 22.80
C LEU A 76 -14.64 3.44 23.48
N GLN A 77 -13.62 3.95 22.81
CA GLN A 77 -12.76 5.02 23.30
C GLN A 77 -13.08 6.33 22.57
N LEU A 78 -13.41 7.37 23.31
CA LEU A 78 -13.68 8.69 22.77
C LEU A 78 -12.50 9.61 23.06
N LEU A 79 -11.83 10.07 22.04
CA LEU A 79 -10.77 11.06 22.13
C LEU A 79 -11.38 12.45 21.89
N ASP A 80 -11.30 13.33 22.89
CA ASP A 80 -11.66 14.73 22.72
C ASP A 80 -10.52 15.46 22.00
N VAL A 81 -10.75 15.76 20.75
CA VAL A 81 -9.83 16.50 19.87
C VAL A 81 -10.27 17.96 19.69
N SER A 82 -11.22 18.44 20.52
CA SER A 82 -11.66 19.83 20.44
C SER A 82 -10.46 20.76 20.67
N LYS A 83 -10.20 21.64 19.70
CA LYS A 83 -9.20 22.68 19.82
C LYS A 83 -9.67 23.66 20.89
N ASP A 84 -8.87 23.89 21.90
CA ASP A 84 -8.95 25.12 22.67
C ASP A 84 -8.79 26.26 21.66
N THR A 85 -9.94 26.78 21.24
CA THR A 85 -10.21 28.00 20.50
C THR A 85 -9.01 28.89 20.17
N LEU A 86 -8.88 29.20 18.90
CA LEU A 86 -8.51 30.47 18.26
C LEU A 86 -7.65 30.32 16.99
N SER A 87 -7.99 29.44 16.08
CA SER A 87 -7.64 29.65 14.67
C SER A 87 -8.45 28.74 13.75
N ALA A 88 -9.68 29.14 13.50
CA ALA A 88 -10.45 28.58 12.40
C ALA A 88 -9.91 29.17 11.09
N SER A 89 -9.13 28.44 10.37
CA SER A 89 -9.04 28.55 8.92
C SER A 89 -9.83 27.39 8.35
N GLU A 90 -10.97 27.73 7.75
CA GLU A 90 -11.72 26.86 6.87
C GLU A 90 -10.77 26.43 5.74
N SER A 91 -10.25 25.23 5.83
CA SER A 91 -9.58 24.58 4.72
C SER A 91 -10.26 23.24 4.50
N ASP A 92 -10.67 23.08 3.26
CA ASP A 92 -11.36 21.98 2.63
C ASP A 92 -11.14 20.61 3.26
N GLU A 93 -12.24 19.83 3.30
CA GLU A 93 -12.30 18.43 3.69
C GLU A 93 -11.40 17.57 2.79
N ASP A 94 -10.09 17.58 3.08
CA ASP A 94 -9.17 16.60 2.53
C ASP A 94 -9.40 15.26 3.26
N GLU A 95 -9.57 14.18 2.52
CA GLU A 95 -9.85 12.82 3.02
C GLU A 95 -8.84 12.28 4.05
N GLY A 96 -7.80 13.04 4.42
CA GLY A 96 -6.70 12.64 5.29
C GLY A 96 -6.85 12.99 6.79
N GLY A 97 -7.85 13.80 7.20
CA GLY A 97 -8.00 14.28 8.59
C GLY A 97 -6.89 15.26 9.02
N ASP A 98 -7.14 15.99 10.13
CA ASP A 98 -6.18 16.94 10.71
C ASP A 98 -4.90 16.17 11.18
N PRO A 99 -3.70 16.55 10.74
CA PRO A 99 -2.45 15.89 11.13
C PRO A 99 -2.24 15.75 12.64
N GLU A 100 -2.59 16.77 13.42
CA GLU A 100 -2.47 16.74 14.88
C GLU A 100 -3.44 15.73 15.54
N ASN A 101 -4.63 15.61 15.02
CA ASN A 101 -5.62 14.65 15.51
C ASN A 101 -5.19 13.21 15.19
N ASN A 102 -4.62 13.00 14.00
CA ASN A 102 -4.05 11.71 13.61
C ASN A 102 -2.87 11.29 14.50
N GLU A 103 -2.02 12.23 14.93
CA GLU A 103 -0.92 11.94 15.84
C GLU A 103 -1.42 11.57 17.24
N ARG A 104 -2.38 12.30 17.79
CA ARG A 104 -2.99 11.99 19.09
C ARG A 104 -3.69 10.63 19.09
N GLU A 105 -4.42 10.31 18.04
CA GLU A 105 -5.03 9.00 17.85
C GLU A 105 -3.97 7.89 17.84
N LEU A 106 -2.88 8.09 17.10
CA LEU A 106 -1.80 7.13 16.97
C LEU A 106 -1.05 6.91 18.29
N ASP A 107 -0.75 7.98 19.02
CA ASP A 107 -0.13 7.89 20.34
C ASP A 107 -0.99 7.10 21.33
N PHE A 108 -2.30 7.35 21.31
CA PHE A 108 -3.25 6.60 22.13
C PHE A 108 -3.25 5.11 21.76
N ILE A 109 -3.31 4.77 20.46
CA ILE A 109 -3.26 3.40 19.99
C ILE A 109 -1.96 2.71 20.42
N ILE A 110 -0.81 3.38 20.27
CA ILE A 110 0.50 2.87 20.71
C ILE A 110 0.50 2.57 22.21
N GLN A 111 0.00 3.49 23.02
CA GLN A 111 -0.09 3.32 24.46
C GLN A 111 -0.98 2.13 24.82
N LYS A 112 -2.15 1.99 24.19
CA LYS A 112 -3.09 0.90 24.45
C LYS A 112 -2.51 -0.47 24.06
N ILE A 113 -1.82 -0.56 22.91
CA ILE A 113 -1.13 -1.78 22.49
C ILE A 113 -0.05 -2.18 23.50
N LYS A 114 0.76 -1.22 23.98
CA LYS A 114 1.80 -1.48 24.98
C LYS A 114 1.20 -1.95 26.32
N GLU A 115 0.11 -1.34 26.75
CA GLU A 115 -0.62 -1.74 27.97
C GLU A 115 -1.09 -3.20 27.87
N ILE A 116 -1.79 -3.54 26.77
CA ILE A 116 -2.33 -4.88 26.57
C ILE A 116 -1.21 -5.92 26.46
N HIS A 117 -0.15 -5.62 25.67
CA HIS A 117 1.00 -6.51 25.52
C HIS A 117 1.77 -6.68 26.84
N GLY A 118 1.95 -5.60 27.60
CA GLY A 118 2.64 -5.60 28.90
C GLY A 118 1.88 -6.35 30.00
N ALA A 119 0.56 -6.40 29.91
CA ALA A 119 -0.30 -7.18 30.81
C ALA A 119 -0.17 -8.70 30.62
N LYS A 120 0.56 -9.16 29.58
CA LYS A 120 0.84 -10.58 29.27
C LYS A 120 -0.43 -11.44 29.21
N LYS A 121 -1.51 -10.85 28.73
CA LYS A 121 -2.79 -11.53 28.51
C LYS A 121 -2.62 -12.73 27.59
N LYS A 122 -3.55 -13.68 27.63
CA LYS A 122 -3.56 -14.85 26.73
C LYS A 122 -4.55 -14.67 25.61
N VAL A 123 -4.20 -15.21 24.44
CA VAL A 123 -5.08 -15.34 23.27
C VAL A 123 -5.31 -16.80 22.95
N GLN A 124 -6.44 -17.13 22.36
CA GLN A 124 -6.78 -18.49 21.97
C GLN A 124 -6.26 -18.78 20.56
N ASN A 125 -5.52 -19.86 20.40
CA ASN A 125 -5.11 -20.40 19.11
C ASN A 125 -6.29 -21.05 18.35
N PRO A 126 -6.16 -21.27 17.03
CA PRO A 126 -7.19 -21.96 16.25
C PRO A 126 -7.52 -23.38 16.72
N ASP A 127 -6.57 -24.06 17.38
CA ASP A 127 -6.74 -25.40 17.96
C ASP A 127 -7.42 -25.41 19.34
N GLY A 128 -7.79 -24.22 19.85
CA GLY A 128 -8.43 -24.05 21.14
C GLY A 128 -7.48 -23.87 22.33
N THR A 129 -6.19 -24.07 22.17
CA THR A 129 -5.19 -23.84 23.21
C THR A 129 -4.98 -22.33 23.45
N PHE A 130 -4.40 -21.98 24.63
CA PHE A 130 -4.12 -20.59 24.98
C PHE A 130 -2.60 -20.35 25.04
N ARG A 131 -2.17 -19.21 24.47
CA ARG A 131 -0.80 -18.71 24.54
C ARG A 131 -0.76 -17.24 24.95
N GLN A 132 0.38 -16.76 25.36
CA GLN A 132 0.57 -15.33 25.58
C GLN A 132 0.38 -14.54 24.27
N ILE A 133 -0.16 -13.33 24.41
CA ILE A 133 -0.31 -12.38 23.30
C ILE A 133 1.07 -11.97 22.75
N GLU A 134 1.18 -11.90 21.46
CA GLU A 134 2.36 -11.46 20.72
C GLU A 134 2.02 -10.24 19.86
N TRP A 135 3.02 -9.50 19.37
CA TRP A 135 2.80 -8.34 18.50
C TRP A 135 1.96 -8.66 17.26
N ARG A 136 2.09 -9.85 16.71
CA ARG A 136 1.33 -10.32 15.53
C ARG A 136 -0.17 -10.50 15.79
N ASP A 137 -0.61 -10.46 17.03
CA ASP A 137 -2.04 -10.62 17.38
C ASP A 137 -2.80 -9.30 17.34
N PHE A 138 -2.09 -8.18 17.18
CA PHE A 138 -2.71 -6.88 17.05
C PHE A 138 -2.95 -6.53 15.58
N ALA A 139 -4.14 -6.02 15.29
CA ALA A 139 -4.48 -5.48 13.99
C ALA A 139 -5.20 -4.15 14.14
N ILE A 140 -4.81 -3.15 13.35
CA ILE A 140 -5.49 -1.86 13.28
C ILE A 140 -6.22 -1.81 11.96
N LEU A 141 -7.52 -1.57 12.03
CA LEU A 141 -8.37 -1.42 10.86
C LEU A 141 -8.79 0.04 10.73
N ARG A 142 -8.61 0.60 9.56
CA ARG A 142 -8.99 1.96 9.23
C ARG A 142 -9.68 2.01 7.88
N ARG A 143 -10.56 3.00 7.68
CA ARG A 143 -11.27 3.17 6.41
C ARG A 143 -10.33 3.53 5.26
N SER A 144 -9.36 4.42 5.53
CA SER A 144 -8.30 4.81 4.59
C SER A 144 -6.95 4.77 5.28
N LEU A 145 -5.93 4.25 4.60
CA LEU A 145 -4.54 4.22 5.06
C LEU A 145 -3.69 5.32 4.39
N ALA A 146 -4.25 6.04 3.39
CA ALA A 146 -3.54 7.06 2.65
C ALA A 146 -2.92 8.11 3.59
N GLY A 147 -1.61 8.28 3.49
CA GLY A 147 -0.83 9.22 4.31
C GLY A 147 -0.69 8.87 5.80
N TRP A 148 -1.52 7.97 6.33
CA TRP A 148 -1.49 7.53 7.72
C TRP A 148 -0.64 6.26 7.94
N GLY A 149 -0.74 5.29 7.04
CA GLY A 149 -0.14 3.96 7.20
C GLY A 149 1.37 4.01 7.41
N THR A 150 2.10 4.71 6.56
CA THR A 150 3.56 4.86 6.66
C THR A 150 3.97 5.58 7.94
N ARG A 151 3.24 6.64 8.35
CA ARG A 151 3.49 7.37 9.61
C ARG A 151 3.25 6.48 10.81
N ALA A 152 2.18 5.68 10.80
CA ALA A 152 1.86 4.76 11.87
C ALA A 152 2.94 3.69 12.06
N VAL A 153 3.44 3.09 10.98
CA VAL A 153 4.53 2.12 11.04
C VAL A 153 5.79 2.74 11.62
N GLU A 154 6.14 3.96 11.22
CA GLU A 154 7.33 4.66 11.72
C GLU A 154 7.20 4.98 13.22
N ALA A 155 6.06 5.55 13.65
CA ALA A 155 5.81 5.86 15.06
C ALA A 155 5.78 4.59 15.93
N MET A 156 5.17 3.51 15.47
CA MET A 156 5.18 2.22 16.16
C MET A 156 6.60 1.65 16.28
N ARG A 157 7.41 1.74 15.22
CA ARG A 157 8.80 1.29 15.23
C ARG A 157 9.63 2.10 16.25
N GLN A 158 9.48 3.42 16.27
CA GLN A 158 10.12 4.29 17.27
C GLN A 158 9.67 3.95 18.70
N ALA A 159 8.43 3.52 18.85
CA ALA A 159 7.88 3.04 20.11
C ALA A 159 8.31 1.61 20.49
N GLY A 160 9.09 0.92 19.64
CA GLY A 160 9.55 -0.46 19.86
C GLY A 160 8.50 -1.52 19.53
N ILE A 161 7.47 -1.19 18.75
CA ILE A 161 6.43 -2.12 18.30
C ILE A 161 6.73 -2.50 16.84
N PRO A 162 7.00 -3.78 16.51
CA PRO A 162 7.13 -4.21 15.14
C PRO A 162 5.77 -4.09 14.43
N ALA A 163 5.69 -3.23 13.43
CA ALA A 163 4.46 -2.99 12.68
C ALA A 163 4.72 -3.08 11.19
N VAL A 164 3.73 -3.55 10.47
CA VAL A 164 3.68 -3.58 9.01
C VAL A 164 2.36 -2.99 8.56
N VAL A 165 2.36 -2.26 7.48
CA VAL A 165 1.13 -1.78 6.85
C VAL A 165 0.91 -2.57 5.56
N ASN A 166 -0.32 -3.03 5.38
CA ASN A 166 -0.73 -3.68 4.14
C ASN A 166 -1.44 -2.62 3.29
N GLU A 167 -0.67 -1.66 2.81
CA GLU A 167 -1.16 -0.72 1.82
C GLU A 167 -1.40 -1.49 0.53
N ARG A 168 -2.67 -1.64 0.17
CA ARG A 168 -3.03 -2.20 -1.15
C ARG A 168 -2.70 -1.24 -2.27
N ASP A 169 -2.62 0.05 -1.92
CA ASP A 169 -2.36 1.16 -2.82
C ASP A 169 -0.96 1.70 -2.53
N GLY A 170 -0.13 1.88 -3.55
CA GLY A 170 1.16 2.54 -3.37
C GLY A 170 2.37 1.79 -3.90
N TYR A 171 2.22 0.60 -4.49
CA TYR A 171 3.35 -0.07 -5.15
C TYR A 171 3.91 0.79 -6.30
N PHE A 172 3.03 1.29 -7.15
CA PHE A 172 3.43 2.17 -8.25
C PHE A 172 3.76 3.59 -7.79
N GLU A 173 3.39 3.97 -6.56
CA GLU A 173 3.76 5.25 -5.94
C GLU A 173 5.12 5.17 -5.21
N ALA A 174 5.65 3.96 -5.00
CA ALA A 174 6.96 3.78 -4.39
C ALA A 174 8.05 4.45 -5.24
N GLN A 175 8.90 5.27 -4.62
CA GLN A 175 9.90 6.10 -5.28
C GLN A 175 10.81 5.30 -6.22
N GLU A 176 11.24 4.11 -5.81
CA GLU A 176 12.08 3.20 -6.60
C GLU A 176 11.35 2.69 -7.84
N ILE A 177 10.02 2.50 -7.77
CA ILE A 177 9.21 2.06 -8.91
C ILE A 177 8.90 3.23 -9.84
N GLN A 178 8.56 4.40 -9.30
CA GLN A 178 8.36 5.63 -10.05
C GLN A 178 9.60 5.98 -10.90
N LEU A 179 10.79 5.86 -10.30
CA LEU A 179 12.05 6.12 -10.99
C LEU A 179 12.29 5.12 -12.13
N LEU A 180 12.03 3.82 -11.91
CA LEU A 180 12.15 2.82 -12.97
C LEU A 180 11.14 3.05 -14.09
N LEU A 181 9.89 3.41 -13.76
CA LEU A 181 8.87 3.72 -14.76
C LEU A 181 9.24 4.98 -15.55
N ALA A 182 9.81 6.00 -14.91
CA ALA A 182 10.32 7.19 -15.58
C ALA A 182 11.49 6.83 -16.54
N LEU A 183 12.42 5.98 -16.08
CA LEU A 183 13.51 5.49 -16.94
C LEU A 183 12.97 4.70 -18.14
N LEU A 184 12.06 3.77 -17.94
CA LEU A 184 11.43 3.02 -19.03
C LEU A 184 10.68 3.93 -19.99
N SER A 185 10.02 4.97 -19.49
CA SER A 185 9.29 5.94 -20.31
C SER A 185 10.22 6.74 -21.23
N ILE A 186 11.39 7.17 -20.75
CA ILE A 186 12.37 7.88 -21.59
C ILE A 186 13.13 6.95 -22.54
N ILE A 187 13.27 5.67 -22.21
CA ILE A 187 13.79 4.67 -23.14
C ILE A 187 12.84 4.49 -24.32
N ASP A 188 11.53 4.46 -24.08
CA ASP A 188 10.50 4.40 -25.12
C ASP A 188 10.47 5.71 -25.93
N ASN A 189 10.28 6.83 -25.24
CA ASN A 189 10.27 8.17 -25.83
C ASN A 189 11.13 9.16 -25.00
N PRO A 190 12.34 9.53 -25.45
CA PRO A 190 13.26 10.39 -24.70
C PRO A 190 12.84 11.89 -24.70
N GLU A 191 11.89 12.29 -25.52
CA GLU A 191 11.42 13.68 -25.62
C GLU A 191 10.50 14.09 -24.44
N GLN A 192 10.39 13.28 -23.42
CA GLN A 192 9.59 13.53 -22.23
C GLN A 192 10.43 14.22 -21.15
N ASP A 193 10.36 15.55 -21.07
CA ASP A 193 11.22 16.35 -20.19
C ASP A 193 11.02 16.03 -18.69
N LEU A 194 9.78 15.79 -18.24
CA LEU A 194 9.52 15.54 -16.82
C LEU A 194 10.12 14.22 -16.33
N PRO A 195 9.88 13.06 -16.98
CA PRO A 195 10.57 11.82 -16.64
C PRO A 195 12.10 11.92 -16.83
N MET A 196 12.56 12.64 -17.85
CA MET A 196 13.99 12.86 -18.10
C MET A 196 14.63 13.60 -16.92
N ALA A 197 14.04 14.71 -16.47
CA ALA A 197 14.53 15.48 -15.33
C ALA A 197 14.58 14.62 -14.05
N ALA A 198 13.54 13.79 -13.82
CA ALA A 198 13.52 12.88 -12.68
C ALA A 198 14.67 11.87 -12.69
N VAL A 199 14.96 11.29 -13.85
CA VAL A 199 16.07 10.34 -14.00
C VAL A 199 17.41 11.03 -13.85
N LEU A 200 17.62 12.18 -14.48
CA LEU A 200 18.88 12.96 -14.40
C LEU A 200 19.18 13.40 -12.96
N HIS A 201 18.15 13.80 -12.20
CA HIS A 201 18.30 14.22 -10.81
C HIS A 201 18.48 13.04 -9.84
N SER A 202 18.10 11.85 -10.23
CA SER A 202 18.22 10.65 -9.40
C SER A 202 19.68 10.19 -9.24
N GLY A 203 19.90 9.25 -8.29
CA GLY A 203 21.21 8.62 -8.12
C GLY A 203 21.68 7.76 -9.31
N LEU A 204 20.88 7.60 -10.36
CA LEU A 204 21.31 6.95 -11.60
C LEU A 204 22.27 7.83 -12.43
N VAL A 205 22.07 9.16 -12.38
CA VAL A 205 22.93 10.13 -13.07
C VAL A 205 23.55 11.11 -12.08
N GLY A 206 22.78 11.62 -11.13
CA GLY A 206 23.27 12.40 -10.00
C GLY A 206 23.47 13.88 -10.30
N LEU A 207 22.68 14.49 -11.21
CA LEU A 207 22.70 15.92 -11.38
C LEU A 207 21.95 16.61 -10.21
N ASP A 208 22.55 17.66 -9.69
CA ASP A 208 21.85 18.53 -8.74
C ASP A 208 20.88 19.48 -9.44
N ALA A 209 20.07 20.23 -8.65
CA ALA A 209 19.07 21.15 -9.19
C ALA A 209 19.69 22.29 -10.02
N ASN A 210 20.90 22.74 -9.67
CA ASN A 210 21.60 23.81 -10.39
C ASN A 210 22.15 23.30 -11.72
N GLU A 211 22.74 22.09 -11.73
CA GLU A 211 23.24 21.42 -12.92
C GLU A 211 22.10 21.15 -13.92
N LEU A 212 20.95 20.67 -13.42
CA LEU A 212 19.77 20.45 -14.24
C LEU A 212 19.22 21.79 -14.80
N GLY A 213 19.24 22.85 -13.99
CA GLY A 213 18.89 24.19 -14.42
C GLY A 213 19.83 24.73 -15.50
N ALA A 214 21.16 24.52 -15.33
CA ALA A 214 22.17 24.91 -16.30
C ALA A 214 21.98 24.16 -17.64
N LEU A 215 21.75 22.83 -17.58
CA LEU A 215 21.40 22.03 -18.75
C LEU A 215 20.16 22.59 -19.46
N ARG A 216 19.08 22.90 -18.71
CA ARG A 216 17.86 23.44 -19.31
C ARG A 216 18.05 24.79 -19.98
N LEU A 217 18.95 25.64 -19.45
CA LEU A 217 19.25 26.98 -19.97
C LEU A 217 20.30 26.95 -21.09
N SER A 218 20.92 25.82 -21.39
CA SER A 218 21.98 25.74 -22.44
C SER A 218 21.44 25.85 -23.86
N GLY A 219 20.12 25.71 -24.06
CA GLY A 219 19.51 25.83 -25.39
C GLY A 219 18.02 25.68 -25.43
N GLU A 220 17.48 25.62 -26.65
CA GLU A 220 16.07 25.38 -26.92
C GLU A 220 15.84 23.90 -27.32
N GLY A 221 14.67 23.34 -26.99
CA GLY A 221 14.29 21.96 -27.29
C GLY A 221 14.04 21.13 -26.06
N SER A 222 13.95 19.81 -26.22
CA SER A 222 13.81 18.86 -25.10
C SER A 222 15.13 18.69 -24.35
N LEU A 223 15.07 18.29 -23.08
CA LEU A 223 16.26 17.98 -22.29
C LEU A 223 17.14 16.96 -23.02
N TRP A 224 16.54 15.94 -23.63
CA TRP A 224 17.28 14.93 -24.39
C TRP A 224 18.11 15.53 -25.54
N SER A 225 17.55 16.49 -26.26
CA SER A 225 18.25 17.16 -27.37
C SER A 225 19.43 18.02 -26.92
N LEU A 226 19.38 18.52 -25.68
CA LEU A 226 20.42 19.39 -25.11
C LEU A 226 21.60 18.57 -24.50
N ILE A 227 21.32 17.37 -23.98
CA ILE A 227 22.31 16.56 -23.25
C ILE A 227 23.61 16.35 -24.05
N PRO A 228 23.62 15.94 -25.32
CA PRO A 228 24.89 15.63 -26.03
C PRO A 228 25.83 16.83 -26.08
N THR A 229 25.34 17.98 -26.54
CA THR A 229 26.16 19.20 -26.66
C THR A 229 26.63 19.68 -25.30
N TYR A 230 25.73 19.72 -24.31
CA TYR A 230 26.08 20.14 -22.96
C TYR A 230 27.10 19.22 -22.30
N ALA A 231 26.95 17.90 -22.46
CA ALA A 231 27.87 16.90 -21.90
C ALA A 231 29.28 17.02 -22.46
N GLU A 232 29.40 17.29 -23.79
CA GLU A 232 30.68 17.51 -24.43
C GLU A 232 31.34 18.81 -24.00
N GLU A 233 30.57 19.92 -23.94
CA GLU A 233 31.08 21.23 -23.52
C GLU A 233 31.49 21.27 -22.05
N ALA A 234 30.71 20.66 -21.17
CA ALA A 234 30.99 20.58 -19.74
C ALA A 234 31.96 19.45 -19.37
N GLN A 235 32.31 18.57 -20.31
CA GLN A 235 33.11 17.34 -20.06
C GLN A 235 32.53 16.50 -18.92
N ASP A 236 31.17 16.41 -18.86
CA ASP A 236 30.46 15.67 -17.80
C ASP A 236 30.39 14.17 -18.13
N GLU A 237 31.27 13.40 -17.48
CA GLU A 237 31.37 11.96 -17.69
C GLU A 237 30.06 11.22 -17.32
N ARG A 238 29.25 11.74 -16.36
CA ARG A 238 27.96 11.14 -15.95
C ARG A 238 26.97 11.20 -17.10
N LEU A 239 26.88 12.35 -17.77
CA LEU A 239 25.99 12.55 -18.91
C LEU A 239 26.46 11.76 -20.14
N LEU A 240 27.77 11.71 -20.39
CA LEU A 240 28.31 10.89 -21.48
C LEU A 240 28.03 9.40 -21.27
N ALA A 241 28.19 8.90 -20.03
CA ALA A 241 27.84 7.53 -19.68
C ALA A 241 26.35 7.27 -19.85
N PHE A 242 25.51 8.22 -19.41
CA PHE A 242 24.04 8.12 -19.54
C PHE A 242 23.61 8.03 -21.01
N ILE A 243 24.19 8.82 -21.91
CA ILE A 243 23.93 8.72 -23.36
C ILE A 243 24.20 7.29 -23.84
N GLY A 244 25.37 6.73 -23.49
CA GLY A 244 25.74 5.37 -23.86
C GLY A 244 24.76 4.31 -23.34
N HIS A 245 24.31 4.45 -22.09
CA HIS A 245 23.30 3.57 -21.53
C HIS A 245 21.96 3.69 -22.27
N MET A 246 21.51 4.90 -22.55
CA MET A 246 20.26 5.15 -23.28
C MET A 246 20.28 4.51 -24.68
N GLU A 247 21.36 4.65 -25.44
CA GLU A 247 21.50 4.02 -26.76
C GLU A 247 21.44 2.49 -26.67
N ARG A 248 22.11 1.91 -25.67
CA ARG A 248 22.10 0.47 -25.41
C ARG A 248 20.70 -0.01 -25.06
N TRP A 249 20.03 0.63 -24.08
CA TRP A 249 18.70 0.23 -23.62
C TRP A 249 17.62 0.41 -24.70
N ARG A 250 17.69 1.47 -25.50
CA ARG A 250 16.79 1.66 -26.65
C ARG A 250 17.00 0.59 -27.71
N THR A 251 18.24 0.16 -27.93
CA THR A 251 18.53 -0.95 -28.85
C THR A 251 17.99 -2.27 -28.28
N LEU A 252 18.17 -2.51 -26.99
CA LEU A 252 17.70 -3.71 -26.30
C LEU A 252 16.17 -3.78 -26.30
N SER A 253 15.47 -2.67 -25.98
CA SER A 253 14.00 -2.61 -25.94
C SER A 253 13.33 -2.91 -27.30
N ARG A 254 14.02 -2.65 -28.40
CA ARG A 254 13.52 -2.94 -29.77
C ARG A 254 13.73 -4.38 -30.20
N ARG A 255 14.70 -5.07 -29.62
CA ARG A 255 15.11 -6.42 -30.05
C ARG A 255 14.70 -7.50 -29.07
N HIS A 256 14.54 -7.17 -27.80
CA HIS A 256 14.30 -8.07 -26.69
C HIS A 256 13.05 -7.69 -25.92
N GLY A 257 12.71 -8.48 -24.92
CA GLY A 257 11.57 -8.23 -24.04
C GLY A 257 11.85 -7.16 -22.99
N VAL A 258 10.78 -6.73 -22.30
CA VAL A 258 10.87 -5.82 -21.15
C VAL A 258 11.62 -6.46 -20.00
N THR A 259 11.48 -7.77 -19.83
CA THR A 259 12.20 -8.55 -18.81
C THR A 259 13.72 -8.47 -18.99
N ASP A 260 14.21 -8.65 -20.22
CA ASP A 260 15.65 -8.53 -20.53
C ASP A 260 16.15 -7.10 -20.32
N LEU A 261 15.36 -6.10 -20.70
CA LEU A 261 15.67 -4.70 -20.51
C LEU A 261 15.78 -4.35 -19.00
N LEU A 262 14.81 -4.75 -18.19
CA LEU A 262 14.85 -4.53 -16.75
C LEU A 262 16.06 -5.18 -16.10
N TRP A 263 16.36 -6.41 -16.50
CA TRP A 263 17.53 -7.12 -15.97
C TRP A 263 18.83 -6.39 -16.31
N ASP A 264 19.01 -5.94 -17.55
CA ASP A 264 20.17 -5.16 -17.98
C ASP A 264 20.30 -3.83 -17.21
N ILE A 265 19.19 -3.14 -16.95
CA ILE A 265 19.17 -1.95 -16.09
C ILE A 265 19.64 -2.29 -14.67
N TYR A 266 19.11 -3.38 -14.09
CA TYR A 266 19.45 -3.79 -12.72
C TYR A 266 20.94 -4.12 -12.58
N GLU A 267 21.50 -4.83 -13.54
CA GLU A 267 22.92 -5.19 -13.52
C GLU A 267 23.84 -4.01 -13.84
N SER A 268 23.55 -3.25 -14.91
CA SER A 268 24.43 -2.17 -15.37
C SER A 268 24.46 -0.96 -14.44
N GLN A 269 23.39 -0.73 -13.66
CA GLN A 269 23.27 0.37 -12.70
C GLN A 269 23.40 -0.08 -11.24
N ASP A 270 23.64 -1.37 -11.00
CA ASP A 270 23.59 -1.98 -9.65
C ASP A 270 22.35 -1.55 -8.84
N TYR A 271 21.22 -1.39 -9.58
CA TYR A 271 20.03 -0.70 -9.08
C TYR A 271 19.42 -1.39 -7.85
N VAL A 272 19.42 -2.73 -7.81
CA VAL A 272 18.88 -3.52 -6.70
C VAL A 272 19.65 -3.26 -5.40
N ASN A 273 20.98 -3.11 -5.47
CA ASN A 273 21.81 -2.79 -4.31
C ASN A 273 21.70 -1.31 -3.93
N TYR A 274 21.62 -0.44 -4.94
CA TYR A 274 21.40 0.99 -4.73
C TYR A 274 20.14 1.25 -3.90
N VAL A 275 18.98 0.70 -4.29
CA VAL A 275 17.75 0.87 -3.51
C VAL A 275 17.78 0.12 -2.18
N GLY A 276 18.53 -0.98 -2.12
CA GLY A 276 18.74 -1.75 -0.89
C GLY A 276 19.53 -1.00 0.19
N ALA A 277 20.35 -0.03 -0.19
CA ALA A 277 21.10 0.82 0.75
C ALA A 277 20.27 2.01 1.29
N MET A 278 19.10 2.26 0.71
CA MET A 278 18.19 3.33 1.16
C MET A 278 17.40 2.92 2.43
N PRO A 279 16.79 3.88 3.16
CA PRO A 279 15.83 3.55 4.21
C PRO A 279 14.76 2.58 3.71
N ASN A 280 14.42 1.58 4.51
CA ASN A 280 13.51 0.47 4.14
C ASN A 280 14.01 -0.38 2.95
N GLY A 281 15.33 -0.50 2.78
CA GLY A 281 15.97 -1.13 1.62
C GLY A 281 15.50 -2.55 1.30
N LEU A 282 15.15 -3.37 2.31
CA LEU A 282 14.58 -4.70 2.08
C LEU A 282 13.26 -4.66 1.31
N VAL A 283 12.36 -3.74 1.67
CA VAL A 283 11.08 -3.55 0.99
C VAL A 283 11.30 -3.00 -0.41
N ARG A 284 12.19 -1.99 -0.57
CA ARG A 284 12.53 -1.41 -1.87
C ARG A 284 13.10 -2.45 -2.83
N ARG A 285 14.01 -3.31 -2.37
CA ARG A 285 14.54 -4.42 -3.17
C ARG A 285 13.43 -5.38 -3.61
N ALA A 286 12.54 -5.74 -2.69
CA ALA A 286 11.43 -6.61 -3.00
C ALA A 286 10.47 -5.98 -4.04
N ASN A 287 10.20 -4.66 -3.95
CA ASN A 287 9.41 -3.93 -4.92
C ASN A 287 10.04 -3.96 -6.32
N VAL A 288 11.34 -3.69 -6.42
CA VAL A 288 12.09 -3.71 -7.68
C VAL A 288 12.05 -5.10 -8.33
N LEU A 289 12.26 -6.17 -7.55
CA LEU A 289 12.17 -7.54 -8.04
C LEU A 289 10.74 -7.92 -8.45
N ALA A 290 9.73 -7.42 -7.74
CA ALA A 290 8.34 -7.63 -8.10
C ALA A 290 7.96 -6.97 -9.44
N LEU A 291 8.59 -5.83 -9.83
CA LEU A 291 8.41 -5.25 -11.16
C LEU A 291 8.93 -6.18 -12.27
N TYR A 292 10.08 -6.80 -12.03
CA TYR A 292 10.64 -7.79 -12.94
C TYR A 292 9.70 -9.00 -13.12
N ASP A 293 9.17 -9.55 -12.03
CA ASP A 293 8.24 -10.68 -12.09
C ASP A 293 6.94 -10.31 -12.82
N ARG A 294 6.47 -9.07 -12.68
CA ARG A 294 5.31 -8.56 -13.44
C ARG A 294 5.58 -8.45 -14.93
N ALA A 295 6.76 -7.93 -15.30
CA ALA A 295 7.17 -7.89 -16.70
C ALA A 295 7.23 -9.30 -17.29
N LYS A 296 7.74 -10.27 -16.53
CA LYS A 296 7.78 -11.69 -16.91
C LYS A 296 6.37 -12.27 -17.09
N GLY A 297 5.46 -12.00 -16.15
CA GLY A 297 4.06 -12.41 -16.25
C GLY A 297 3.33 -11.79 -17.45
N TYR A 298 3.58 -10.50 -17.72
CA TYR A 298 3.07 -9.78 -18.88
C TYR A 298 3.51 -10.44 -20.21
N GLU A 299 4.79 -10.77 -20.32
CA GLU A 299 5.33 -11.44 -21.51
C GLU A 299 4.85 -12.88 -21.66
N ALA A 300 4.71 -13.63 -20.56
CA ALA A 300 4.15 -14.98 -20.54
C ALA A 300 2.70 -15.01 -21.03
N SER A 301 1.95 -13.91 -20.86
CA SER A 301 0.59 -13.75 -21.39
C SER A 301 0.54 -13.43 -22.89
N GLY A 302 1.68 -13.45 -23.59
CA GLY A 302 1.80 -13.24 -25.01
C GLY A 302 1.90 -11.77 -25.46
N PHE A 303 1.89 -10.83 -24.50
CA PHE A 303 2.09 -9.42 -24.80
C PHE A 303 3.57 -9.08 -24.97
N ARG A 304 3.89 -8.13 -25.84
CA ARG A 304 5.28 -7.71 -26.07
C ARG A 304 5.38 -6.21 -26.33
N GLY A 305 6.58 -5.67 -26.05
CA GLY A 305 6.98 -4.31 -26.34
C GLY A 305 6.82 -3.35 -25.16
N LEU A 306 7.82 -2.46 -25.01
CA LEU A 306 7.95 -1.53 -23.91
C LEU A 306 6.77 -0.57 -23.79
N PHE A 307 6.35 0.05 -24.91
CA PHE A 307 5.20 0.94 -24.93
C PHE A 307 3.92 0.29 -24.39
N ARG A 308 3.62 -0.95 -24.82
CA ARG A 308 2.43 -1.66 -24.38
C ARG A 308 2.52 -2.05 -22.88
N PHE A 309 3.71 -2.37 -22.42
CA PHE A 309 3.94 -2.63 -20.98
C PHE A 309 3.69 -1.38 -20.14
N LEU A 310 4.18 -0.21 -20.56
CA LEU A 310 3.91 1.05 -19.88
C LEU A 310 2.41 1.36 -19.83
N ARG A 311 1.70 1.19 -20.94
CA ARG A 311 0.24 1.36 -20.98
C ARG A 311 -0.51 0.36 -20.09
N PHE A 312 -0.02 -0.87 -19.99
CA PHE A 312 -0.56 -1.86 -19.05
C PHE A 312 -0.38 -1.41 -17.59
N VAL A 313 0.81 -0.91 -17.24
CA VAL A 313 1.07 -0.36 -15.89
C VAL A 313 0.16 0.84 -15.59
N GLU A 314 0.00 1.78 -16.52
CA GLU A 314 -0.92 2.92 -16.39
C GLU A 314 -2.36 2.44 -16.15
N SER A 315 -2.82 1.45 -16.92
CA SER A 315 -4.17 0.88 -16.75
C SER A 315 -4.38 0.24 -15.37
N LEU A 316 -3.35 -0.38 -14.80
CA LEU A 316 -3.40 -0.92 -13.43
C LEU A 316 -3.51 0.20 -12.39
N ARG A 317 -2.78 1.30 -12.56
CA ARG A 317 -2.86 2.48 -11.69
C ARG A 317 -4.25 3.11 -11.73
N ASP A 318 -4.79 3.34 -12.93
CA ASP A 318 -6.09 4.00 -13.14
C ASP A 318 -7.27 3.15 -12.63
N SER A 319 -7.13 1.82 -12.66
CA SER A 319 -8.19 0.91 -12.21
C SER A 319 -8.23 0.67 -10.71
N ASN A 320 -7.40 1.36 -9.93
CA ASN A 320 -7.20 1.13 -8.49
C ASN A 320 -6.92 -0.35 -8.15
N GLN A 321 -6.40 -1.10 -9.11
CA GLN A 321 -5.89 -2.46 -8.92
C GLN A 321 -4.40 -2.44 -8.56
N ASP A 322 -3.99 -1.36 -7.85
CA ASP A 322 -2.64 -1.27 -7.34
C ASP A 322 -2.39 -2.42 -6.36
N MET A 323 -1.20 -2.95 -6.36
CA MET A 323 -0.88 -4.13 -5.58
C MET A 323 -0.20 -3.73 -4.27
N PRO A 324 -0.32 -4.54 -3.21
CA PRO A 324 0.40 -4.30 -1.99
C PRO A 324 1.92 -4.26 -2.26
N LEU A 325 2.61 -3.39 -1.53
CA LEU A 325 4.06 -3.43 -1.41
C LEU A 325 4.52 -4.84 -1.05
N ALA A 326 5.67 -5.26 -1.54
CA ALA A 326 6.19 -6.59 -1.26
C ALA A 326 6.36 -6.78 0.26
N ASN A 327 5.60 -7.69 0.84
CA ASN A 327 5.72 -8.04 2.25
C ASN A 327 6.98 -8.87 2.47
N VAL A 328 8.01 -8.26 3.04
CA VAL A 328 9.15 -8.99 3.56
C VAL A 328 8.78 -9.46 4.97
N VAL A 329 8.27 -10.67 5.06
CA VAL A 329 8.08 -11.34 6.35
C VAL A 329 9.47 -11.82 6.79
N SER A 330 10.05 -11.17 7.80
CA SER A 330 11.24 -11.63 8.50
C SER A 330 10.91 -12.67 9.56
#